data_039c4293e04131a0cd2512c46a5d6e9d
#
_entry.id   039c4293e04131a0cd2512c46a5d6e9d
#
_cell.length_a   1.000
_cell.length_b   1.000
_cell.length_c   1.000
_cell.angle_alpha   90.00
_cell.angle_beta   90.00
_cell.angle_gamma   90.00
#
_symmetry.space_group_name_H-M   'P 1'
#
loop_
_entity.id
_entity.type
_entity.pdbx_description
1 polymer ?
#
loop_
_entity_poly.entity_id
_entity_poly.type
_entity_poly.pdbx_seq_one_letter_code
_entity_poly.pdbx_strand_id
1 'polypeptide(L)'
;MSKSSSVSVTLGETVGQPKKNVVELFGFPVSRLPPTPQFIFLSTAVFIFYIAYGYMLELIFTLEGMQPHGWYLTLVQFAFYTIFALLQIILSGSALTRKIPLKTYVIIAILTVGTMGFSNSSVGYLNYPTQVIFKSCKLIPVMIGSILILGKRYSILEVVACLCMSSGLIWFTLADSTLQPDFSFTGVMLVSLALICDAIIGNVQEGAIRKYSESTAHVVLYSYSIGFFLILIGLLLIDQLVPAVSFASQFPWEVYGRAVVLSAAGFCGVQVVLTLVTLHGALVAVTVTTFRKALTICLSFLLFRKPFTVQYVWGGLLVVAGIYLNIYGKKSKSSTPFLVSIQQMYMQIQQQLAPKISQIHKGDSSTFNV
;
A
#
# COMPACT_ATOMS: atom_id res chain seq x y z
N MET A 1 63.41 -48.58 6.01
CA MET A 1 62.02 -48.90 5.60
C MET A 1 61.05 -48.01 6.41
N SER A 2 60.68 -46.85 5.82
CA SER A 2 59.78 -45.92 6.44
C SER A 2 58.51 -45.87 5.59
N LYS A 3 57.36 -46.22 6.15
CA LYS A 3 56.07 -46.16 5.50
C LYS A 3 55.50 -44.74 5.70
N SER A 4 55.40 -43.99 4.61
CA SER A 4 54.65 -42.73 4.57
C SER A 4 53.15 -43.06 4.42
N SER A 5 52.35 -42.70 5.41
CA SER A 5 50.90 -42.74 5.34
C SER A 5 50.41 -41.39 4.80
N SER A 6 49.85 -41.41 3.60
CA SER A 6 49.15 -40.31 2.98
C SER A 6 47.76 -40.12 3.64
N VAL A 7 47.57 -39.00 4.32
CA VAL A 7 46.26 -38.55 4.81
C VAL A 7 45.54 -37.86 3.65
N SER A 8 44.52 -38.52 3.13
CA SER A 8 43.58 -37.92 2.18
C SER A 8 42.59 -37.03 2.94
N VAL A 9 42.78 -35.73 2.82
CA VAL A 9 41.80 -34.73 3.28
C VAL A 9 40.66 -34.69 2.28
N THR A 10 39.53 -35.26 2.66
CA THR A 10 38.23 -35.08 1.95
C THR A 10 37.70 -33.70 2.24
N LEU A 11 37.99 -32.74 1.34
CA LEU A 11 37.29 -31.47 1.22
C LEU A 11 35.91 -31.70 0.59
N GLY A 12 34.88 -31.69 1.40
CA GLY A 12 33.50 -31.92 0.99
C GLY A 12 32.47 -31.30 1.94
N GLU A 13 32.77 -30.10 2.49
CA GLU A 13 31.69 -29.27 3.05
C GLU A 13 31.14 -28.38 1.97
N THR A 14 30.06 -28.84 1.36
CA THR A 14 29.17 -27.99 0.56
C THR A 14 28.64 -26.88 1.48
N VAL A 15 29.16 -25.66 1.30
CA VAL A 15 28.62 -24.45 1.89
C VAL A 15 27.13 -24.42 1.54
N GLY A 16 26.30 -24.70 2.55
CA GLY A 16 24.87 -24.71 2.42
C GLY A 16 24.38 -23.36 1.90
N GLN A 17 23.81 -23.37 0.70
CA GLN A 17 23.11 -22.20 0.19
C GLN A 17 22.09 -21.77 1.24
N PRO A 18 21.95 -20.47 1.55
CA PRO A 18 20.95 -20.00 2.50
C PRO A 18 19.59 -20.49 2.01
N LYS A 19 18.89 -21.28 2.85
CA LYS A 19 17.53 -21.75 2.59
C LYS A 19 16.70 -20.54 2.20
N LYS A 20 16.34 -20.38 0.92
CA LYS A 20 15.38 -19.38 0.47
C LYS A 20 14.10 -19.64 1.27
N ASN A 21 13.76 -18.72 2.18
CA ASN A 21 12.54 -18.81 2.97
C ASN A 21 11.37 -18.94 2.00
N VAL A 22 10.69 -20.08 2.04
CA VAL A 22 9.53 -20.34 1.18
C VAL A 22 8.42 -19.45 1.68
N VAL A 23 7.98 -18.49 0.86
CA VAL A 23 6.82 -17.65 1.15
C VAL A 23 5.58 -18.41 0.72
N GLU A 24 4.75 -18.74 1.69
CA GLU A 24 3.51 -19.48 1.48
C GLU A 24 2.31 -18.55 1.61
N LEU A 25 1.32 -18.71 0.73
CA LEU A 25 0.04 -18.05 0.77
C LEU A 25 -1.04 -19.15 0.90
N PHE A 26 -1.74 -19.20 2.03
CA PHE A 26 -2.74 -20.24 2.33
C PHE A 26 -2.23 -21.69 2.14
N GLY A 27 -0.96 -21.95 2.50
CA GLY A 27 -0.31 -23.26 2.32
C GLY A 27 0.26 -23.52 0.92
N PHE A 28 0.04 -22.64 -0.06
CA PHE A 28 0.68 -22.73 -1.38
C PHE A 28 2.05 -22.05 -1.38
N PRO A 29 3.13 -22.73 -1.77
CA PRO A 29 4.47 -22.16 -1.83
C PRO A 29 4.62 -21.23 -3.05
N VAL A 30 4.04 -20.03 -2.97
CA VAL A 30 4.02 -19.04 -4.07
C VAL A 30 5.43 -18.64 -4.52
N SER A 31 6.40 -18.67 -3.61
CA SER A 31 7.81 -18.36 -3.95
C SER A 31 8.47 -19.37 -4.90
N ARG A 32 7.88 -20.55 -5.12
CA ARG A 32 8.37 -21.55 -6.09
C ARG A 32 7.94 -21.24 -7.53
N LEU A 33 6.94 -20.38 -7.71
CA LEU A 33 6.50 -19.98 -9.05
C LEU A 33 7.54 -19.07 -9.71
N PRO A 34 7.70 -19.14 -11.06
CA PRO A 34 8.50 -18.16 -11.78
C PRO A 34 8.00 -16.72 -11.54
N PRO A 35 8.88 -15.69 -11.57
CA PRO A 35 8.52 -14.33 -11.16
C PRO A 35 7.32 -13.74 -11.91
N THR A 36 7.18 -14.01 -13.20
CA THR A 36 6.08 -13.47 -14.01
C THR A 36 4.71 -14.09 -13.68
N PRO A 37 4.53 -15.44 -13.71
CA PRO A 37 3.26 -16.05 -13.27
C PRO A 37 2.94 -15.74 -11.80
N GLN A 38 3.95 -15.68 -10.92
CA GLN A 38 3.79 -15.31 -9.52
C GLN A 38 3.18 -13.90 -9.38
N PHE A 39 3.74 -12.93 -10.12
CA PHE A 39 3.25 -11.56 -10.11
C PHE A 39 1.82 -11.45 -10.65
N ILE A 40 1.51 -12.12 -11.78
CA ILE A 40 0.18 -12.13 -12.39
C ILE A 40 -0.84 -12.75 -11.43
N PHE A 41 -0.52 -13.90 -10.82
CA PHE A 41 -1.39 -14.56 -9.86
C PHE A 41 -1.71 -13.66 -8.66
N LEU A 42 -0.68 -13.09 -8.01
CA LEU A 42 -0.88 -12.20 -6.86
C LEU A 42 -1.65 -10.94 -7.25
N SER A 43 -1.35 -10.34 -8.39
CA SER A 43 -2.06 -9.16 -8.86
C SER A 43 -3.55 -9.44 -9.11
N THR A 44 -3.87 -10.54 -9.80
CA THR A 44 -5.25 -10.97 -10.05
C THR A 44 -6.00 -11.23 -8.74
N ALA A 45 -5.37 -11.91 -7.78
CA ALA A 45 -5.94 -12.15 -6.46
C ALA A 45 -6.22 -10.84 -5.71
N VAL A 46 -5.32 -9.85 -5.77
CA VAL A 46 -5.56 -8.49 -5.22
C VAL A 46 -6.81 -7.89 -5.84
N PHE A 47 -6.99 -7.98 -7.17
CA PHE A 47 -8.18 -7.43 -7.83
C PHE A 47 -9.46 -8.07 -7.31
N ILE A 48 -9.52 -9.40 -7.31
CA ILE A 48 -10.74 -10.15 -6.91
C ILE A 48 -11.13 -9.80 -5.46
N PHE A 49 -10.21 -9.95 -4.53
CA PHE A 49 -10.52 -9.77 -3.10
C PHE A 49 -10.85 -8.32 -2.74
N TYR A 50 -10.16 -7.34 -3.32
CA TYR A 50 -10.43 -5.95 -2.99
C TYR A 50 -11.63 -5.36 -3.73
N ILE A 51 -12.03 -5.90 -4.89
CA ILE A 51 -13.30 -5.53 -5.51
C ILE A 51 -14.46 -6.04 -4.65
N ALA A 52 -14.40 -7.29 -4.20
CA ALA A 52 -15.39 -7.85 -3.28
C ALA A 52 -15.43 -7.08 -1.95
N TYR A 53 -14.26 -6.75 -1.39
CA TYR A 53 -14.15 -5.92 -0.19
C TYR A 53 -14.79 -4.55 -0.37
N GLY A 54 -14.49 -3.84 -1.46
CA GLY A 54 -15.04 -2.51 -1.74
C GLY A 54 -16.55 -2.53 -1.89
N TYR A 55 -17.09 -3.50 -2.62
CA TYR A 55 -18.53 -3.68 -2.77
C TYR A 55 -19.25 -3.94 -1.44
N MET A 56 -18.72 -4.84 -0.61
CA MET A 56 -19.29 -5.12 0.72
C MET A 56 -19.19 -3.92 1.66
N LEU A 57 -18.09 -3.18 1.61
CA LEU A 57 -17.92 -1.97 2.41
C LEU A 57 -18.97 -0.91 2.04
N GLU A 58 -19.14 -0.64 0.75
CA GLU A 58 -20.17 0.29 0.28
C GLU A 58 -21.57 -0.16 0.70
N LEU A 59 -21.88 -1.46 0.52
CA LEU A 59 -23.17 -2.04 0.89
C LEU A 59 -23.49 -1.95 2.39
N ILE A 60 -22.48 -1.94 3.28
CA ILE A 60 -22.70 -1.74 4.72
C ILE A 60 -23.00 -0.26 5.00
N PHE A 61 -22.30 0.66 4.36
CA PHE A 61 -22.48 2.10 4.57
C PHE A 61 -23.72 2.69 3.87
N THR A 62 -24.41 1.96 2.99
CA THR A 62 -25.74 2.35 2.49
C THR A 62 -26.85 2.15 3.53
N LEU A 63 -26.58 1.44 4.64
CA LEU A 63 -27.53 1.28 5.73
C LEU A 63 -27.67 2.61 6.48
N GLU A 64 -28.92 3.12 6.57
CA GLU A 64 -29.22 4.36 7.29
C GLU A 64 -28.79 4.24 8.77
N GLY A 65 -28.03 5.21 9.25
CA GLY A 65 -27.49 5.23 10.62
C GLY A 65 -26.12 4.55 10.79
N MET A 66 -25.56 3.88 9.77
CA MET A 66 -24.26 3.24 9.88
C MET A 66 -23.06 4.23 9.83
N GLN A 67 -23.25 5.42 9.26
CA GLN A 67 -22.19 6.40 9.02
C GLN A 67 -21.31 6.73 10.26
N PRO A 68 -21.86 6.98 11.48
CA PRO A 68 -21.03 7.29 12.65
C PRO A 68 -20.30 6.07 13.21
N HIS A 69 -20.64 4.86 12.78
CA HIS A 69 -20.12 3.61 13.37
C HIS A 69 -18.93 3.00 12.61
N GLY A 70 -18.17 3.81 11.82
CA GLY A 70 -17.02 3.34 11.05
C GLY A 70 -15.88 2.74 11.90
N TRP A 71 -15.65 3.27 13.10
CA TRP A 71 -14.69 2.70 14.06
C TRP A 71 -15.18 1.36 14.62
N TYR A 72 -16.48 1.21 14.88
CA TYR A 72 -17.05 -0.06 15.31
C TYR A 72 -16.93 -1.14 14.23
N LEU A 73 -17.20 -0.80 12.96
CA LEU A 73 -16.98 -1.72 11.85
C LEU A 73 -15.50 -2.15 11.77
N THR A 74 -14.58 -1.22 12.03
CA THR A 74 -13.15 -1.53 12.09
C THR A 74 -12.84 -2.49 13.23
N LEU A 75 -13.43 -2.31 14.41
CA LEU A 75 -13.29 -3.25 15.54
C LEU A 75 -13.73 -4.66 15.15
N VAL A 76 -14.91 -4.80 14.53
CA VAL A 76 -15.45 -6.09 14.07
C VAL A 76 -14.52 -6.72 13.03
N GLN A 77 -13.99 -5.94 12.09
CA GLN A 77 -13.02 -6.43 11.10
C GLN A 77 -11.73 -6.95 11.76
N PHE A 78 -11.20 -6.24 12.75
CA PHE A 78 -9.98 -6.65 13.47
C PHE A 78 -10.20 -7.96 14.23
N ALA A 79 -11.38 -8.15 14.84
CA ALA A 79 -11.75 -9.41 15.48
C ALA A 79 -11.72 -10.57 14.47
N PHE A 80 -12.39 -10.43 13.33
CA PHE A 80 -12.42 -11.47 12.31
C PHE A 80 -11.05 -11.72 11.68
N TYR A 81 -10.24 -10.68 11.42
CA TYR A 81 -8.89 -10.85 10.89
C TYR A 81 -8.00 -11.63 11.86
N THR A 82 -8.14 -11.37 13.17
CA THR A 82 -7.42 -12.10 14.22
C THR A 82 -7.84 -13.58 14.22
N ILE A 83 -9.16 -13.85 14.15
CA ILE A 83 -9.69 -15.23 14.11
C ILE A 83 -9.21 -15.95 12.85
N PHE A 84 -9.32 -15.34 11.68
CA PHE A 84 -8.89 -15.95 10.41
C PHE A 84 -7.38 -16.20 10.37
N ALA A 85 -6.56 -15.28 10.90
CA ALA A 85 -5.12 -15.46 10.99
C ALA A 85 -4.74 -16.60 11.95
N LEU A 86 -5.44 -16.68 13.09
CA LEU A 86 -5.25 -17.79 14.06
C LEU A 86 -5.62 -19.14 13.43
N LEU A 87 -6.78 -19.22 12.76
CA LEU A 87 -7.20 -20.42 12.04
C LEU A 87 -6.21 -20.82 10.96
N GLN A 88 -5.70 -19.87 10.18
CA GLN A 88 -4.68 -20.14 9.16
C GLN A 88 -3.40 -20.71 9.77
N ILE A 89 -2.92 -20.18 10.90
CA ILE A 89 -1.71 -20.66 11.58
C ILE A 89 -1.92 -22.09 12.13
N ILE A 90 -3.06 -22.34 12.76
CA ILE A 90 -3.43 -23.67 13.30
C ILE A 90 -3.51 -24.68 12.16
N LEU A 91 -4.21 -24.37 11.08
CA LEU A 91 -4.39 -25.27 9.93
C LEU A 91 -3.07 -25.54 9.19
N SER A 92 -2.14 -24.57 9.17
CA SER A 92 -0.81 -24.77 8.59
C SER A 92 0.17 -25.51 9.51
N GLY A 93 -0.24 -25.88 10.73
CA GLY A 93 0.63 -26.54 11.70
C GLY A 93 1.84 -25.71 12.15
N SER A 94 1.79 -24.39 11.92
CA SER A 94 2.88 -23.48 12.27
C SER A 94 2.85 -23.17 13.76
N ALA A 95 4.03 -23.10 14.40
CA ALA A 95 4.11 -22.74 15.81
C ALA A 95 3.74 -21.25 16.01
N LEU A 96 2.98 -20.96 17.06
CA LEU A 96 2.60 -19.58 17.46
C LEU A 96 3.78 -18.80 18.05
N THR A 97 4.97 -18.92 17.46
CA THR A 97 6.18 -18.24 17.94
C THR A 97 6.36 -16.90 17.24
N ARG A 98 6.63 -15.88 18.03
CA ARG A 98 6.85 -14.51 17.55
C ARG A 98 8.33 -14.28 17.25
N LYS A 99 8.67 -13.89 16.03
CA LYS A 99 10.03 -13.52 15.63
C LYS A 99 10.26 -12.01 15.69
N ILE A 100 9.25 -11.21 15.36
CA ILE A 100 9.32 -9.75 15.39
C ILE A 100 9.20 -9.25 16.85
N PRO A 101 9.98 -8.25 17.28
CA PRO A 101 9.85 -7.63 18.60
C PRO A 101 8.46 -7.01 18.83
N LEU A 102 7.95 -7.09 20.08
CA LEU A 102 6.63 -6.56 20.43
C LEU A 102 6.48 -5.07 20.08
N LYS A 103 7.53 -4.26 20.32
CA LYS A 103 7.53 -2.83 19.98
C LYS A 103 7.18 -2.58 18.50
N THR A 104 7.73 -3.39 17.59
CA THR A 104 7.44 -3.29 16.15
C THR A 104 6.01 -3.69 15.84
N TYR A 105 5.47 -4.73 16.49
CA TYR A 105 4.06 -5.11 16.34
C TYR A 105 3.11 -4.02 16.84
N VAL A 106 3.42 -3.36 17.95
CA VAL A 106 2.63 -2.23 18.47
C VAL A 106 2.63 -1.07 17.45
N ILE A 107 3.79 -0.74 16.87
CA ILE A 107 3.86 0.29 15.82
C ILE A 107 3.02 -0.10 14.60
N ILE A 108 3.15 -1.34 14.14
CA ILE A 108 2.34 -1.84 13.00
C ILE A 108 0.85 -1.78 13.37
N ALA A 109 0.46 -2.18 14.58
CA ALA A 109 -0.92 -2.14 15.04
C ALA A 109 -1.50 -0.72 15.06
N ILE A 110 -0.79 0.25 15.63
CA ILE A 110 -1.21 1.66 15.67
C ILE A 110 -1.38 2.19 14.25
N LEU A 111 -0.43 1.93 13.36
CA LEU A 111 -0.51 2.34 11.96
C LEU A 111 -1.67 1.66 11.22
N THR A 112 -1.92 0.37 11.49
CA THR A 112 -3.04 -0.38 10.87
C THR A 112 -4.38 0.17 11.35
N VAL A 113 -4.51 0.42 12.66
CA VAL A 113 -5.70 1.06 13.26
C VAL A 113 -5.93 2.43 12.64
N GLY A 114 -4.88 3.26 12.55
CA GLY A 114 -4.97 4.57 11.92
C GLY A 114 -5.41 4.48 10.44
N THR A 115 -4.78 3.61 9.66
CA THR A 115 -5.12 3.44 8.24
C THR A 115 -6.56 3.01 8.04
N MET A 116 -7.03 1.98 8.76
CA MET A 116 -8.37 1.44 8.58
C MET A 116 -9.43 2.29 9.29
N GLY A 117 -9.19 2.68 10.54
CA GLY A 117 -10.14 3.44 11.35
C GLY A 117 -10.44 4.81 10.75
N PHE A 118 -9.41 5.61 10.46
CA PHE A 118 -9.61 6.92 9.82
C PHE A 118 -10.22 6.78 8.42
N SER A 119 -9.80 5.75 7.66
CA SER A 119 -10.37 5.49 6.34
C SER A 119 -11.86 5.13 6.40
N ASN A 120 -12.27 4.21 7.26
CA ASN A 120 -13.67 3.82 7.38
C ASN A 120 -14.52 4.98 7.91
N SER A 121 -14.01 5.73 8.90
CA SER A 121 -14.71 6.90 9.42
C SER A 121 -14.85 8.02 8.39
N SER A 122 -13.88 8.19 7.48
CA SER A 122 -13.96 9.22 6.44
C SER A 122 -15.07 8.97 5.42
N VAL A 123 -15.54 7.72 5.25
CA VAL A 123 -16.66 7.38 4.34
C VAL A 123 -17.97 8.05 4.78
N GLY A 124 -18.16 8.28 6.09
CA GLY A 124 -19.32 8.99 6.60
C GLY A 124 -19.32 10.52 6.37
N TYR A 125 -18.17 11.10 6.02
CA TYR A 125 -17.98 12.56 5.89
C TYR A 125 -17.59 13.02 4.48
N LEU A 126 -17.15 12.13 3.62
CA LEU A 126 -16.72 12.43 2.26
C LEU A 126 -17.47 11.57 1.27
N ASN A 127 -17.79 12.15 0.14
CA ASN A 127 -18.20 11.37 -1.01
C ASN A 127 -17.10 10.40 -1.40
N TYR A 128 -17.51 9.20 -1.80
CA TYR A 128 -16.59 8.15 -2.21
C TYR A 128 -15.54 8.61 -3.25
N PRO A 129 -15.89 9.41 -4.30
CA PRO A 129 -14.90 9.94 -5.24
C PRO A 129 -13.80 10.75 -4.58
N THR A 130 -14.14 11.69 -3.69
CA THR A 130 -13.14 12.52 -2.98
C THR A 130 -12.19 11.67 -2.15
N GLN A 131 -12.69 10.65 -1.45
CA GLN A 131 -11.86 9.71 -0.70
C GLN A 131 -10.90 8.94 -1.63
N VAL A 132 -11.38 8.53 -2.81
CA VAL A 132 -10.54 7.83 -3.80
C VAL A 132 -9.44 8.74 -4.35
N ILE A 133 -9.71 10.06 -4.56
CA ILE A 133 -8.68 11.04 -4.95
C ILE A 133 -7.54 11.06 -3.94
N PHE A 134 -7.86 11.27 -2.66
CA PHE A 134 -6.85 11.29 -1.61
C PHE A 134 -6.05 9.97 -1.53
N LYS A 135 -6.75 8.83 -1.55
CA LYS A 135 -6.12 7.51 -1.55
C LYS A 135 -5.29 7.22 -2.80
N SER A 136 -5.47 7.97 -3.86
CA SER A 136 -4.72 7.81 -5.12
C SER A 136 -3.34 8.45 -5.06
N CYS A 137 -3.20 9.52 -4.27
CA CYS A 137 -1.93 10.19 -4.06
C CYS A 137 -0.93 9.39 -3.20
N LYS A 138 -1.31 8.21 -2.68
CA LYS A 138 -0.46 7.43 -1.75
C LYS A 138 0.85 6.92 -2.34
N LEU A 139 0.98 6.82 -3.65
CA LEU A 139 2.22 6.40 -4.31
C LEU A 139 3.41 7.30 -3.93
N ILE A 140 3.18 8.62 -3.88
CA ILE A 140 4.21 9.60 -3.55
C ILE A 140 4.68 9.44 -2.09
N PRO A 141 3.79 9.49 -1.06
CA PRO A 141 4.22 9.29 0.33
C PRO A 141 4.83 7.90 0.60
N VAL A 142 4.36 6.83 -0.07
CA VAL A 142 4.99 5.49 0.06
C VAL A 142 6.40 5.47 -0.51
N MET A 143 6.64 6.13 -1.64
CA MET A 143 7.97 6.24 -2.21
C MET A 143 8.91 7.02 -1.29
N ILE A 144 8.45 8.17 -0.73
CA ILE A 144 9.21 8.96 0.25
C ILE A 144 9.51 8.12 1.49
N GLY A 145 8.51 7.43 2.05
CA GLY A 145 8.68 6.53 3.18
C GLY A 145 9.69 5.39 2.91
N SER A 146 9.68 4.84 1.68
CA SER A 146 10.67 3.82 1.28
C SER A 146 12.11 4.36 1.24
N ILE A 147 12.29 5.63 0.86
CA ILE A 147 13.60 6.29 0.89
C ILE A 147 14.04 6.50 2.34
N LEU A 148 13.16 7.05 3.19
CA LEU A 148 13.49 7.43 4.56
C LEU A 148 13.64 6.22 5.50
N ILE A 149 12.77 5.21 5.39
CA ILE A 149 12.70 4.08 6.32
C ILE A 149 13.59 2.93 5.85
N LEU A 150 13.59 2.62 4.56
CA LEU A 150 14.30 1.46 3.99
C LEU A 150 15.59 1.85 3.27
N GLY A 151 15.91 3.15 3.14
CA GLY A 151 17.08 3.63 2.40
C GLY A 151 17.06 3.27 0.92
N LYS A 152 15.89 2.98 0.34
CA LYS A 152 15.76 2.63 -1.08
C LYS A 152 16.09 3.82 -1.97
N ARG A 153 16.77 3.53 -3.09
CA ARG A 153 17.07 4.52 -4.14
C ARG A 153 16.16 4.27 -5.33
N TYR A 154 15.52 5.32 -5.81
CA TYR A 154 14.65 5.32 -6.98
C TYR A 154 15.26 6.12 -8.11
N SER A 155 15.01 5.69 -9.35
CA SER A 155 15.41 6.42 -10.54
C SER A 155 14.42 7.57 -10.81
N ILE A 156 14.85 8.56 -11.63
CA ILE A 156 13.96 9.64 -12.07
C ILE A 156 12.71 9.07 -12.75
N LEU A 157 12.86 8.01 -13.56
CA LEU A 157 11.73 7.37 -14.24
C LEU A 157 10.68 6.81 -13.27
N GLU A 158 11.12 6.22 -12.15
CA GLU A 158 10.19 5.71 -11.12
C GLU A 158 9.46 6.87 -10.41
N VAL A 159 10.13 7.99 -10.16
CA VAL A 159 9.51 9.20 -9.60
C VAL A 159 8.48 9.79 -10.56
N VAL A 160 8.85 9.98 -11.82
CA VAL A 160 7.94 10.47 -12.87
C VAL A 160 6.75 9.52 -13.04
N ALA A 161 6.99 8.20 -13.01
CA ALA A 161 5.91 7.20 -13.04
C ALA A 161 4.91 7.36 -11.89
N CYS A 162 5.40 7.57 -10.67
CA CYS A 162 4.54 7.83 -9.50
C CYS A 162 3.71 9.11 -9.67
N LEU A 163 4.32 10.18 -10.16
CA LEU A 163 3.62 11.45 -10.42
C LEU A 163 2.57 11.28 -11.51
N CYS A 164 2.89 10.63 -12.62
CA CYS A 164 1.94 10.36 -13.71
C CYS A 164 0.74 9.52 -13.23
N MET A 165 1.00 8.43 -12.48
CA MET A 165 -0.08 7.58 -11.96
C MET A 165 -0.98 8.34 -10.98
N SER A 166 -0.40 9.11 -10.06
CA SER A 166 -1.16 9.91 -9.10
C SER A 166 -2.00 10.98 -9.79
N SER A 167 -1.40 11.74 -10.72
CA SER A 167 -2.11 12.77 -11.50
C SER A 167 -3.22 12.17 -12.34
N GLY A 168 -2.94 11.06 -13.05
CA GLY A 168 -3.93 10.37 -13.87
C GLY A 168 -5.13 9.91 -13.06
N LEU A 169 -4.91 9.35 -11.87
CA LEU A 169 -6.00 8.90 -11.01
C LEU A 169 -6.77 10.07 -10.38
N ILE A 170 -6.11 11.19 -10.05
CA ILE A 170 -6.78 12.42 -9.62
C ILE A 170 -7.71 12.94 -10.73
N TRP A 171 -7.21 13.10 -11.96
CA TRP A 171 -8.02 13.55 -13.10
C TRP A 171 -9.20 12.62 -13.37
N PHE A 172 -8.97 11.33 -13.31
CA PHE A 172 -10.01 10.32 -13.49
C PHE A 172 -11.13 10.45 -12.44
N THR A 173 -10.74 10.69 -11.18
CA THR A 173 -11.69 10.78 -10.07
C THR A 173 -12.39 12.13 -10.02
N LEU A 174 -11.70 13.23 -10.39
CA LEU A 174 -12.33 14.55 -10.54
C LEU A 174 -13.43 14.53 -11.60
N ALA A 175 -13.22 13.81 -12.71
CA ALA A 175 -14.25 13.64 -13.73
C ALA A 175 -15.52 12.93 -13.17
N ASP A 176 -15.38 12.04 -12.20
CA ASP A 176 -16.50 11.36 -11.52
C ASP A 176 -17.17 12.24 -10.44
N SER A 177 -16.41 13.14 -9.79
CA SER A 177 -16.84 13.95 -8.65
C SER A 177 -17.64 15.21 -9.02
N THR A 178 -17.66 15.62 -10.29
CA THR A 178 -18.42 16.81 -10.75
C THR A 178 -19.93 16.70 -10.52
N LEU A 179 -20.40 15.54 -10.06
CA LEU A 179 -21.80 15.23 -9.84
C LEU A 179 -22.28 15.34 -8.37
N GLN A 180 -21.38 15.51 -7.38
CA GLN A 180 -21.77 15.60 -5.95
C GLN A 180 -20.82 16.49 -5.14
N PRO A 181 -21.26 17.68 -4.68
CA PRO A 181 -20.40 18.69 -4.03
C PRO A 181 -20.42 18.65 -2.49
N ASP A 182 -20.38 17.52 -1.80
CA ASP A 182 -20.29 17.51 -0.34
C ASP A 182 -18.81 17.46 0.11
N PHE A 183 -18.26 18.63 0.43
CA PHE A 183 -16.91 18.78 0.97
C PHE A 183 -16.98 18.98 2.48
N SER A 184 -16.48 17.99 3.26
CA SER A 184 -16.32 18.09 4.70
C SER A 184 -14.84 18.19 5.07
N PHE A 185 -14.46 19.27 5.77
CA PHE A 185 -13.09 19.44 6.26
C PHE A 185 -12.67 18.30 7.19
N THR A 186 -13.57 17.82 8.06
CA THR A 186 -13.33 16.68 8.95
C THR A 186 -13.00 15.42 8.15
N GLY A 187 -13.76 15.15 7.08
CA GLY A 187 -13.49 14.01 6.21
C GLY A 187 -12.13 14.09 5.51
N VAL A 188 -11.74 15.28 5.05
CA VAL A 188 -10.41 15.53 4.44
C VAL A 188 -9.29 15.28 5.44
N MET A 189 -9.43 15.75 6.67
CA MET A 189 -8.45 15.49 7.74
C MET A 189 -8.32 13.99 8.03
N LEU A 190 -9.44 13.27 8.17
CA LEU A 190 -9.45 11.83 8.43
C LEU A 190 -8.78 11.04 7.31
N VAL A 191 -9.12 11.31 6.05
CA VAL A 191 -8.51 10.59 4.93
C VAL A 191 -7.03 10.94 4.76
N SER A 192 -6.62 12.17 5.08
CA SER A 192 -5.21 12.58 5.05
C SER A 192 -4.39 11.85 6.13
N LEU A 193 -4.92 11.72 7.34
CA LEU A 193 -4.30 10.94 8.42
C LEU A 193 -4.22 9.45 8.04
N ALA A 194 -5.29 8.89 7.47
CA ALA A 194 -5.27 7.52 6.96
C ALA A 194 -4.16 7.32 5.90
N LEU A 195 -3.97 8.30 5.01
CA LEU A 195 -2.96 8.25 3.96
C LEU A 195 -1.53 8.28 4.52
N ILE A 196 -1.27 9.09 5.53
CA ILE A 196 0.02 9.15 6.22
C ILE A 196 0.32 7.79 6.88
N CYS A 197 -0.63 7.25 7.64
CA CYS A 197 -0.49 5.91 8.23
C CYS A 197 -0.25 4.83 7.17
N ASP A 198 -0.99 4.87 6.05
CA ASP A 198 -0.90 3.93 4.94
C ASP A 198 0.46 4.02 4.21
N ALA A 199 1.06 5.20 4.14
CA ALA A 199 2.38 5.41 3.56
C ALA A 199 3.50 4.81 4.42
N ILE A 200 3.39 4.91 5.73
CA ILE A 200 4.40 4.43 6.68
C ILE A 200 4.27 2.92 6.86
N ILE A 201 3.05 2.39 7.03
CA ILE A 201 2.82 0.99 7.39
C ILE A 201 3.41 0.01 6.36
N GLY A 202 3.25 0.27 5.06
CA GLY A 202 3.77 -0.60 4.01
C GLY A 202 5.29 -0.78 4.09
N ASN A 203 6.01 0.30 4.39
CA ASN A 203 7.47 0.28 4.52
C ASN A 203 7.92 -0.39 5.84
N VAL A 204 7.22 -0.13 6.95
CA VAL A 204 7.50 -0.76 8.25
C VAL A 204 7.25 -2.27 8.18
N GLN A 205 6.14 -2.71 7.58
CA GLN A 205 5.82 -4.12 7.37
C GLN A 205 6.85 -4.80 6.47
N GLU A 206 7.22 -4.19 5.35
CA GLU A 206 8.26 -4.73 4.46
C GLU A 206 9.59 -4.90 5.19
N GLY A 207 10.03 -3.88 5.93
CA GLY A 207 11.27 -3.91 6.70
C GLY A 207 11.25 -4.98 7.78
N ALA A 208 10.14 -5.09 8.53
CA ALA A 208 10.00 -6.07 9.60
C ALA A 208 9.95 -7.52 9.06
N ILE A 209 9.12 -7.78 8.05
CA ILE A 209 8.98 -9.12 7.46
C ILE A 209 10.32 -9.60 6.88
N ARG A 210 11.03 -8.74 6.15
CA ARG A 210 12.33 -9.08 5.56
C ARG A 210 13.41 -9.32 6.61
N LYS A 211 13.47 -8.45 7.62
CA LYS A 211 14.51 -8.52 8.68
C LYS A 211 14.36 -9.77 9.55
N TYR A 212 13.15 -10.15 9.91
CA TYR A 212 12.89 -11.24 10.86
C TYR A 212 12.40 -12.51 10.20
N SER A 213 12.21 -12.52 8.86
CA SER A 213 11.68 -13.65 8.09
C SER A 213 10.40 -14.21 8.72
N GLU A 214 9.48 -13.31 9.11
CA GLU A 214 8.20 -13.66 9.71
C GLU A 214 7.15 -13.94 8.63
N SER A 215 6.18 -14.82 8.94
CA SER A 215 5.09 -15.08 8.03
C SER A 215 4.05 -13.96 8.05
N THR A 216 3.37 -13.76 6.92
CA THR A 216 2.32 -12.74 6.79
C THR A 216 1.16 -13.01 7.76
N ALA A 217 0.81 -14.28 8.01
CA ALA A 217 -0.24 -14.68 8.94
C ALA A 217 0.08 -14.25 10.38
N HIS A 218 1.33 -14.42 10.85
CA HIS A 218 1.75 -13.97 12.17
C HIS A 218 1.73 -12.45 12.29
N VAL A 219 2.15 -11.72 11.21
CA VAL A 219 2.08 -10.26 11.21
C VAL A 219 0.63 -9.80 11.36
N VAL A 220 -0.30 -10.41 10.62
CA VAL A 220 -1.73 -10.09 10.75
C VAL A 220 -2.23 -10.47 12.15
N LEU A 221 -1.98 -11.71 12.64
CA LEU A 221 -2.45 -12.14 13.94
C LEU A 221 -2.09 -11.15 15.04
N TYR A 222 -0.79 -10.87 15.21
CA TYR A 222 -0.32 -10.03 16.32
C TYR A 222 -0.71 -8.55 16.15
N SER A 223 -0.60 -7.99 14.94
CA SER A 223 -0.92 -6.56 14.74
C SER A 223 -2.42 -6.28 14.86
N TYR A 224 -3.27 -7.17 14.33
CA TYR A 224 -4.72 -6.97 14.40
C TYR A 224 -5.27 -7.31 15.78
N SER A 225 -4.70 -8.30 16.51
CA SER A 225 -5.06 -8.55 17.92
C SER A 225 -4.77 -7.34 18.80
N ILE A 226 -3.56 -6.76 18.69
CA ILE A 226 -3.21 -5.55 19.44
C ILE A 226 -4.13 -4.40 19.03
N GLY A 227 -4.35 -4.23 17.72
CA GLY A 227 -5.24 -3.20 17.19
C GLY A 227 -6.69 -3.34 17.65
N PHE A 228 -7.20 -4.56 17.78
CA PHE A 228 -8.53 -4.83 18.34
C PHE A 228 -8.67 -4.25 19.75
N PHE A 229 -7.73 -4.55 20.64
CA PHE A 229 -7.76 -4.01 22.00
C PHE A 229 -7.60 -2.49 22.04
N LEU A 230 -6.76 -1.90 21.18
CA LEU A 230 -6.62 -0.45 21.08
C LEU A 230 -7.93 0.23 20.67
N ILE A 231 -8.63 -0.30 19.65
CA ILE A 231 -9.91 0.25 19.18
C ILE A 231 -10.99 0.02 20.26
N LEU A 232 -11.05 -1.16 20.88
CA LEU A 232 -12.02 -1.48 21.92
C LEU A 232 -11.89 -0.51 23.11
N ILE A 233 -10.68 -0.29 23.62
CA ILE A 233 -10.44 0.66 24.69
C ILE A 233 -10.81 2.08 24.24
N GLY A 234 -10.43 2.48 23.02
CA GLY A 234 -10.79 3.78 22.46
C GLY A 234 -12.31 4.00 22.42
N LEU A 235 -13.08 3.03 21.90
CA LEU A 235 -14.55 3.12 21.84
C LEU A 235 -15.21 3.12 23.20
N LEU A 236 -14.64 2.42 24.20
CA LEU A 236 -15.10 2.46 25.60
C LEU A 236 -14.86 3.83 26.22
N LEU A 237 -13.68 4.43 26.01
CA LEU A 237 -13.31 5.74 26.59
C LEU A 237 -14.15 6.90 26.05
N ILE A 238 -14.65 6.79 24.82
CA ILE A 238 -15.50 7.82 24.18
C ILE A 238 -16.98 7.49 24.21
N ASP A 239 -17.38 6.46 24.98
CA ASP A 239 -18.78 5.96 25.12
C ASP A 239 -19.50 5.66 23.78
N GLN A 240 -18.74 5.32 22.75
CA GLN A 240 -19.28 5.01 21.42
C GLN A 240 -19.56 3.51 21.21
N LEU A 241 -19.09 2.64 22.11
CA LEU A 241 -19.25 1.19 21.95
C LEU A 241 -20.71 0.75 22.12
N VAL A 242 -21.38 1.21 23.19
CA VAL A 242 -22.75 0.81 23.51
C VAL A 242 -23.75 1.24 22.43
N PRO A 243 -23.75 2.52 21.95
CA PRO A 243 -24.59 2.92 20.83
C PRO A 243 -24.35 2.11 19.55
N ALA A 244 -23.08 1.81 19.24
CA ALA A 244 -22.73 1.03 18.04
C ALA A 244 -23.22 -0.41 18.13
N VAL A 245 -23.07 -1.07 19.28
CA VAL A 245 -23.58 -2.43 19.52
C VAL A 245 -25.11 -2.44 19.48
N SER A 246 -25.78 -1.45 20.10
CA SER A 246 -27.24 -1.33 20.06
C SER A 246 -27.76 -1.17 18.63
N PHE A 247 -27.12 -0.33 17.83
CA PHE A 247 -27.44 -0.19 16.41
C PHE A 247 -27.23 -1.49 15.63
N ALA A 248 -26.07 -2.13 15.78
CA ALA A 248 -25.75 -3.36 15.08
C ALA A 248 -26.67 -4.54 15.47
N SER A 249 -27.18 -4.56 16.70
CA SER A 249 -28.13 -5.59 17.16
C SER A 249 -29.53 -5.45 16.56
N GLN A 250 -29.88 -4.27 16.05
CA GLN A 250 -31.16 -4.06 15.34
C GLN A 250 -31.13 -4.63 13.92
N PHE A 251 -29.91 -4.65 13.31
CA PHE A 251 -29.70 -5.13 11.95
C PHE A 251 -28.57 -6.20 11.90
N PRO A 252 -28.74 -7.34 12.58
CA PRO A 252 -27.64 -8.27 12.79
C PRO A 252 -27.11 -8.89 11.49
N TRP A 253 -27.97 -9.19 10.54
CA TRP A 253 -27.56 -9.75 9.25
C TRP A 253 -26.88 -8.71 8.36
N GLU A 254 -27.42 -7.51 8.30
CA GLU A 254 -26.89 -6.42 7.48
C GLU A 254 -25.53 -5.96 7.99
N VAL A 255 -25.31 -5.90 9.29
CA VAL A 255 -24.04 -5.47 9.88
C VAL A 255 -23.08 -6.64 10.05
N TYR A 256 -23.41 -7.65 10.86
CA TYR A 256 -22.47 -8.74 11.15
C TYR A 256 -22.34 -9.73 10.00
N GLY A 257 -23.45 -10.11 9.33
CA GLY A 257 -23.40 -11.02 8.19
C GLY A 257 -22.55 -10.47 7.04
N ARG A 258 -22.77 -9.20 6.68
CA ARG A 258 -21.96 -8.53 5.66
C ARG A 258 -20.53 -8.27 6.15
N ALA A 259 -20.33 -7.97 7.45
CA ALA A 259 -18.98 -7.76 8.02
C ALA A 259 -18.14 -9.04 8.00
N VAL A 260 -18.72 -10.23 8.14
CA VAL A 260 -17.98 -11.51 7.98
C VAL A 260 -17.44 -11.63 6.57
N VAL A 261 -18.28 -11.42 5.54
CA VAL A 261 -17.88 -11.51 4.13
C VAL A 261 -16.85 -10.43 3.79
N LEU A 262 -17.08 -9.19 4.25
CA LEU A 262 -16.15 -8.07 4.14
C LEU A 262 -14.79 -8.43 4.74
N SER A 263 -14.79 -8.99 5.95
CA SER A 263 -13.58 -9.34 6.69
C SER A 263 -12.84 -10.52 6.04
N ALA A 264 -13.55 -11.52 5.52
CA ALA A 264 -12.96 -12.63 4.79
C ALA A 264 -12.26 -12.15 3.51
N ALA A 265 -12.96 -11.34 2.70
CA ALA A 265 -12.39 -10.75 1.49
C ALA A 265 -11.19 -9.83 1.82
N GLY A 266 -11.33 -9.01 2.87
CA GLY A 266 -10.27 -8.13 3.33
C GLY A 266 -9.06 -8.89 3.88
N PHE A 267 -9.26 -9.93 4.69
CA PHE A 267 -8.19 -10.79 5.19
C PHE A 267 -7.40 -11.43 4.06
N CYS A 268 -8.09 -12.07 3.12
CA CYS A 268 -7.45 -12.65 1.93
C CYS A 268 -6.70 -11.58 1.14
N GLY A 269 -7.30 -10.41 0.94
CA GLY A 269 -6.67 -9.29 0.26
C GLY A 269 -5.40 -8.80 0.98
N VAL A 270 -5.42 -8.66 2.29
CA VAL A 270 -4.25 -8.25 3.10
C VAL A 270 -3.13 -9.30 3.00
N GLN A 271 -3.45 -10.59 3.10
CA GLN A 271 -2.46 -11.67 2.96
C GLN A 271 -1.78 -11.63 1.59
N VAL A 272 -2.55 -11.45 0.52
CA VAL A 272 -2.02 -11.35 -0.84
C VAL A 272 -1.15 -10.10 -1.01
N VAL A 273 -1.58 -8.95 -0.49
CA VAL A 273 -0.79 -7.70 -0.56
C VAL A 273 0.50 -7.82 0.25
N LEU A 274 0.46 -8.37 1.47
CA LEU A 274 1.67 -8.59 2.27
C LEU A 274 2.63 -9.55 1.59
N THR A 275 2.12 -10.60 0.94
CA THR A 275 2.93 -11.52 0.14
C THR A 275 3.56 -10.79 -1.05
N LEU A 276 2.80 -9.93 -1.73
CA LEU A 276 3.29 -9.10 -2.83
C LEU A 276 4.37 -8.10 -2.35
N VAL A 277 4.17 -7.47 -1.17
CA VAL A 277 5.16 -6.60 -0.52
C VAL A 277 6.44 -7.36 -0.22
N THR A 278 6.34 -8.57 0.31
CA THR A 278 7.49 -9.40 0.68
C THR A 278 8.30 -9.82 -0.54
N LEU A 279 7.64 -10.22 -1.62
CA LEU A 279 8.30 -10.75 -2.81
C LEU A 279 8.75 -9.65 -3.78
N HIS A 280 7.97 -8.58 -3.93
CA HIS A 280 8.18 -7.54 -4.95
C HIS A 280 8.40 -6.13 -4.36
N GLY A 281 8.18 -5.95 -3.06
CA GLY A 281 8.35 -4.68 -2.35
C GLY A 281 7.11 -3.80 -2.30
N ALA A 282 7.09 -2.86 -1.34
CA ALA A 282 5.93 -2.02 -1.04
C ALA A 282 5.49 -1.15 -2.24
N LEU A 283 6.44 -0.58 -3.00
CA LEU A 283 6.10 0.26 -4.16
C LEU A 283 5.36 -0.52 -5.25
N VAL A 284 5.76 -1.77 -5.51
CA VAL A 284 5.08 -2.64 -6.48
C VAL A 284 3.67 -2.96 -6.02
N ALA A 285 3.51 -3.32 -4.74
CA ALA A 285 2.20 -3.60 -4.16
C ALA A 285 1.26 -2.38 -4.27
N VAL A 286 1.78 -1.17 -3.98
CA VAL A 286 1.00 0.08 -4.13
C VAL A 286 0.66 0.36 -5.59
N THR A 287 1.58 0.10 -6.54
CA THR A 287 1.30 0.23 -7.98
C THR A 287 0.15 -0.69 -8.40
N VAL A 288 0.18 -1.97 -7.99
CA VAL A 288 -0.88 -2.95 -8.29
C VAL A 288 -2.22 -2.51 -7.69
N THR A 289 -2.24 -2.08 -6.43
CA THR A 289 -3.46 -1.61 -5.77
C THR A 289 -4.00 -0.30 -6.37
N THR A 290 -3.13 0.57 -6.92
CA THR A 290 -3.53 1.79 -7.62
C THR A 290 -4.12 1.45 -8.99
N PHE A 291 -3.49 0.55 -9.74
CA PHE A 291 -4.03 0.06 -11.02
C PHE A 291 -5.40 -0.61 -10.84
N ARG A 292 -5.56 -1.40 -9.77
CA ARG A 292 -6.87 -1.97 -9.41
C ARG A 292 -7.95 -0.88 -9.29
N LYS A 293 -7.66 0.24 -8.57
CA LYS A 293 -8.64 1.33 -8.42
C LYS A 293 -9.03 1.92 -9.77
N ALA A 294 -8.04 2.18 -10.63
CA ALA A 294 -8.30 2.67 -11.99
C ALA A 294 -9.17 1.68 -12.79
N LEU A 295 -8.86 0.37 -12.71
CA LEU A 295 -9.66 -0.66 -13.38
C LEU A 295 -11.09 -0.74 -12.85
N THR A 296 -11.28 -0.63 -11.53
CA THR A 296 -12.63 -0.63 -10.91
C THR A 296 -13.47 0.53 -11.42
N ILE A 297 -12.86 1.72 -11.57
CA ILE A 297 -13.52 2.88 -12.12
C ILE A 297 -13.87 2.65 -13.60
N CYS A 298 -12.94 2.11 -14.40
CA CYS A 298 -13.23 1.74 -15.82
C CYS A 298 -14.38 0.76 -15.93
N LEU A 299 -14.41 -0.30 -15.09
CA LEU A 299 -15.49 -1.27 -15.05
C LEU A 299 -16.83 -0.63 -14.66
N SER A 300 -16.82 0.35 -13.73
CA SER A 300 -18.02 1.10 -13.37
C SER A 300 -18.62 1.83 -14.58
N PHE A 301 -17.80 2.36 -15.48
CA PHE A 301 -18.28 2.97 -16.72
C PHE A 301 -18.85 1.98 -17.72
N LEU A 302 -18.25 0.79 -17.82
CA LEU A 302 -18.72 -0.25 -18.74
C LEU A 302 -20.04 -0.87 -18.26
N LEU A 303 -20.23 -1.01 -16.94
CA LEU A 303 -21.41 -1.64 -16.34
C LEU A 303 -22.56 -0.66 -16.10
N PHE A 304 -22.25 0.58 -15.72
CA PHE A 304 -23.22 1.62 -15.46
C PHE A 304 -23.05 2.69 -16.55
N ARG A 305 -24.03 2.90 -17.42
CA ARG A 305 -24.03 3.89 -18.51
C ARG A 305 -23.86 5.32 -17.95
N LYS A 306 -22.64 5.66 -17.51
CA LYS A 306 -22.30 7.01 -17.03
C LYS A 306 -21.96 7.93 -18.22
N PRO A 307 -22.23 9.26 -18.13
CA PRO A 307 -21.85 10.18 -19.18
C PRO A 307 -20.32 10.19 -19.34
N PHE A 308 -19.87 9.95 -20.58
CA PHE A 308 -18.46 9.87 -20.92
C PHE A 308 -17.90 11.29 -21.09
N THR A 309 -16.83 11.62 -20.36
CA THR A 309 -16.10 12.88 -20.50
C THR A 309 -14.65 12.63 -20.96
N VAL A 310 -14.12 13.54 -21.77
CA VAL A 310 -12.74 13.46 -22.29
C VAL A 310 -11.70 13.39 -21.17
N GLN A 311 -12.04 13.92 -20.00
CA GLN A 311 -11.19 13.88 -18.80
C GLN A 311 -10.84 12.45 -18.36
N TYR A 312 -11.75 11.49 -18.53
CA TYR A 312 -11.49 10.08 -18.22
C TYR A 312 -10.42 9.45 -19.13
N VAL A 313 -10.40 9.85 -20.41
CA VAL A 313 -9.39 9.36 -21.36
C VAL A 313 -8.01 9.86 -20.96
N TRP A 314 -7.89 11.14 -20.65
CA TRP A 314 -6.61 11.70 -20.22
C TRP A 314 -6.11 11.10 -18.92
N GLY A 315 -6.99 10.95 -17.92
CA GLY A 315 -6.65 10.29 -16.67
C GLY A 315 -6.19 8.85 -16.87
N GLY A 316 -6.91 8.09 -17.70
CA GLY A 316 -6.55 6.70 -18.04
C GLY A 316 -5.21 6.60 -18.77
N LEU A 317 -4.96 7.46 -19.77
CA LEU A 317 -3.69 7.51 -20.50
C LEU A 317 -2.51 7.83 -19.58
N LEU A 318 -2.67 8.79 -18.64
CA LEU A 318 -1.64 9.11 -17.66
C LEU A 318 -1.33 7.94 -16.73
N VAL A 319 -2.35 7.20 -16.26
CA VAL A 319 -2.13 5.99 -15.44
C VAL A 319 -1.38 4.92 -16.21
N VAL A 320 -1.79 4.63 -17.46
CA VAL A 320 -1.13 3.63 -18.31
C VAL A 320 0.31 4.04 -18.62
N ALA A 321 0.54 5.31 -18.97
CA ALA A 321 1.88 5.85 -19.19
C ALA A 321 2.76 5.73 -17.94
N GLY A 322 2.21 6.05 -16.75
CA GLY A 322 2.91 5.91 -15.48
C GLY A 322 3.28 4.45 -15.16
N ILE A 323 2.37 3.49 -15.42
CA ILE A 323 2.66 2.06 -15.25
C ILE A 323 3.77 1.62 -16.20
N TYR A 324 3.70 2.02 -17.48
CA TYR A 324 4.73 1.72 -18.46
C TYR A 324 6.11 2.27 -18.03
N LEU A 325 6.17 3.54 -17.62
CA LEU A 325 7.39 4.17 -17.12
C LEU A 325 7.95 3.47 -15.88
N ASN A 326 7.10 2.99 -14.97
CA ASN A 326 7.52 2.25 -13.78
C ASN A 326 8.16 0.90 -14.15
N ILE A 327 7.54 0.17 -15.08
CA ILE A 327 8.08 -1.11 -15.58
C ILE A 327 9.40 -0.88 -16.31
N TYR A 328 9.46 0.14 -17.18
CA TYR A 328 10.65 0.49 -17.95
C TYR A 328 11.79 0.95 -17.05
N GLY A 329 11.53 1.81 -16.07
CA GLY A 329 12.51 2.29 -15.09
C GLY A 329 13.16 1.17 -14.29
N LYS A 330 12.38 0.12 -13.95
CA LYS A 330 12.92 -1.08 -13.27
C LYS A 330 13.77 -1.96 -14.18
N LYS A 331 13.42 -2.06 -15.46
CA LYS A 331 14.16 -2.86 -16.45
C LYS A 331 15.45 -2.17 -16.89
N SER A 332 15.46 -0.85 -16.94
CA SER A 332 16.64 -0.04 -17.25
C SER A 332 17.57 -0.01 -16.03
N LYS A 333 18.61 -0.81 -16.03
CA LYS A 333 19.68 -0.84 -15.00
C LYS A 333 20.53 0.45 -14.96
N SER A 334 20.21 1.49 -15.71
CA SER A 334 20.84 2.80 -15.65
C SER A 334 20.28 3.60 -14.48
N SER A 335 20.44 3.06 -13.28
CA SER A 335 20.01 3.72 -12.05
C SER A 335 21.10 4.64 -11.52
N THR A 336 21.25 5.80 -12.14
CA THR A 336 21.76 6.94 -11.39
C THR A 336 20.73 7.25 -10.29
N PRO A 337 21.11 7.25 -9.01
CA PRO A 337 20.18 7.59 -7.93
C PRO A 337 19.56 8.96 -8.20
N PHE A 338 18.25 9.10 -7.94
CA PHE A 338 17.52 10.35 -8.16
C PHE A 338 18.24 11.60 -7.67
N LEU A 339 18.83 11.56 -6.46
CA LEU A 339 19.62 12.68 -5.90
C LEU A 339 20.87 12.99 -6.73
N VAL A 340 21.56 11.98 -7.24
CA VAL A 340 22.75 12.18 -8.09
C VAL A 340 22.34 12.77 -9.43
N SER A 341 21.21 12.35 -10.00
CA SER A 341 20.70 12.91 -11.25
C SER A 341 20.24 14.37 -11.10
N ILE A 342 19.60 14.72 -9.97
CA ILE A 342 19.28 16.13 -9.67
C ILE A 342 20.56 16.96 -9.53
N GLN A 343 21.55 16.45 -8.83
CA GLN A 343 22.82 17.16 -8.64
C GLN A 343 23.58 17.34 -9.97
N GLN A 344 23.55 16.33 -10.83
CA GLN A 344 24.13 16.44 -12.19
C GLN A 344 23.35 17.44 -13.04
N MET A 345 22.02 17.42 -13.01
CA MET A 345 21.19 18.38 -13.73
C MET A 345 21.40 19.81 -13.22
N TYR A 346 21.50 20.00 -11.89
CA TYR A 346 21.80 21.31 -11.30
C TYR A 346 23.18 21.83 -11.73
N MET A 347 24.20 20.98 -11.73
CA MET A 347 25.54 21.34 -12.21
C MET A 347 25.55 21.66 -13.72
N GLN A 348 24.80 20.92 -14.54
CA GLN A 348 24.67 21.23 -15.97
C GLN A 348 23.97 22.56 -16.21
N ILE A 349 22.91 22.89 -15.45
CA ILE A 349 22.24 24.18 -15.53
C ILE A 349 23.17 25.31 -15.09
N GLN A 350 23.94 25.13 -14.01
CA GLN A 350 24.95 26.12 -13.59
C GLN A 350 26.03 26.31 -14.65
N GLN A 351 26.54 25.26 -15.26
CA GLN A 351 27.53 25.35 -16.34
C GLN A 351 26.99 26.03 -17.59
N GLN A 352 25.70 25.89 -17.91
CA GLN A 352 25.06 26.58 -19.01
C GLN A 352 24.75 28.05 -18.72
N LEU A 353 24.48 28.40 -17.46
CA LEU A 353 24.18 29.76 -17.02
C LEU A 353 25.45 30.59 -16.78
N ALA A 354 26.51 29.97 -16.30
CA ALA A 354 27.77 30.65 -16.00
C ALA A 354 28.34 31.49 -17.19
N PRO A 355 28.40 30.98 -18.46
CA PRO A 355 28.90 31.78 -19.58
C PRO A 355 27.93 32.93 -19.95
N LYS A 356 26.60 32.78 -19.77
CA LYS A 356 25.63 33.83 -20.03
C LYS A 356 25.74 34.98 -19.03
N ILE A 357 25.96 34.68 -17.75
CA ILE A 357 26.16 35.68 -16.69
C ILE A 357 27.47 36.44 -16.89
N SER A 358 28.53 35.73 -17.32
CA SER A 358 29.82 36.35 -17.63
C SER A 358 29.77 37.31 -18.85
N GLN A 359 28.92 37.02 -19.83
CA GLN A 359 28.70 37.91 -20.98
C GLN A 359 27.91 39.17 -20.63
N ILE A 360 26.93 39.07 -19.72
CA ILE A 360 26.15 40.22 -19.25
C ILE A 360 27.06 41.17 -18.45
N HIS A 361 27.97 40.65 -17.62
CA HIS A 361 28.88 41.47 -16.83
C HIS A 361 30.00 42.15 -17.71
N LYS A 362 30.33 41.56 -18.85
CA LYS A 362 31.27 42.19 -19.81
C LYS A 362 30.62 43.24 -20.71
N GLY A 363 29.30 43.16 -20.93
CA GLY A 363 28.54 44.13 -21.69
C GLY A 363 28.35 45.48 -20.94
N ASP A 364 28.22 45.43 -19.61
CA ASP A 364 28.02 46.63 -18.77
C ASP A 364 29.30 47.42 -18.51
N SER A 365 30.50 46.80 -18.67
CA SER A 365 31.78 47.50 -18.47
C SER A 365 32.24 48.26 -19.71
N SER A 366 31.62 48.09 -20.86
CA SER A 366 31.95 48.82 -22.11
C SER A 366 31.16 50.08 -22.35
N THR A 367 30.17 50.41 -21.54
CA THR A 367 29.30 51.61 -21.68
C THR A 367 29.67 52.76 -20.72
N PHE A 368 30.76 52.65 -19.94
CA PHE A 368 31.21 53.72 -19.03
C PHE A 368 32.54 54.36 -19.42
N ASN A 369 32.99 54.23 -20.67
CA ASN A 369 34.14 54.97 -21.20
C ASN A 369 33.75 55.70 -22.48
N VAL A 370 33.04 56.82 -22.34
CA VAL A 370 33.01 57.93 -23.27
C VAL A 370 32.92 59.23 -22.46
#